data_56560a19be321b3a4f9d6c532daf4ace
#
_entry.id   56560a19be321b3a4f9d6c532daf4ace
#
_cell.length_a   1.000
_cell.length_b   1.000
_cell.length_c   1.000
_cell.angle_alpha   90.00
_cell.angle_beta   90.00
_cell.angle_gamma   90.00
#
_symmetry.space_group_name_H-M   'P 1'
#
loop_
_entity.id
_entity.type
_entity.pdbx_description
1 polymer ?
#
loop_
_entity_poly.entity_id
_entity_poly.type
_entity_poly.pdbx_seq_one_letter_code
_entity_poly.pdbx_strand_id
1 'polypeptide(L)'
;MTKHMMRRRTALTTLSLGLLASCSTAKPKIPGAQVPVLPDTGALAVAVDAPAVTLPPAHALASWPQQLANAAHAPGNVAGPTGLAVHWTALVGMGGGFRQPLLASPLLAQDLVFAMDANAAVSAFSVATGHPVWHASTRPKHATEQNIGGGMAYGSGRLYVSTGYGELIAMAAGNGKVLWRQKLDFPPRTAPMIAGSLVALIVQNDLLLTFDAESGTPGWRFTGAVGTPGSTGVAVTGAPAFADGILVAGFASGTLAALNANSGTPIWEQSYASAFGQASSLDFSDIVGAPVIAKGVVYAISLGATVMAVDLHSGAKVWTHTATGTQALCLAGDFAFVLDHNQMLFAVHADDGLVSWALQMPQFHNMKKKTGPLQWAGPVMVNGQLVLTSSRGEIAFVDALQGRIKSTTKLVAPADLPPIAAGGLLLQLTRNGTLTAYS
;
A
#
# COMPACT_ATOMS: atom_id res chain seq x y z
N MET A 1 13.96 22.16 76.92
CA MET A 1 13.50 22.67 75.62
C MET A 1 13.82 21.65 74.52
N THR A 2 13.33 20.38 74.56
CA THR A 2 13.71 19.37 73.55
C THR A 2 12.64 18.28 73.36
N LYS A 3 11.38 18.55 73.63
CA LYS A 3 10.30 17.55 73.45
C LYS A 3 9.22 17.91 72.42
N HIS A 4 9.28 19.12 71.80
CA HIS A 4 8.24 19.56 70.88
C HIS A 4 8.61 19.47 69.37
N MET A 5 9.85 19.13 69.02
CA MET A 5 10.33 19.11 67.66
C MET A 5 10.20 17.75 66.93
N MET A 6 9.92 16.68 67.72
CA MET A 6 9.88 15.32 67.15
C MET A 6 8.50 14.87 66.64
N ARG A 7 7.41 15.63 67.00
CA ARG A 7 6.05 15.30 66.56
C ARG A 7 5.65 15.88 65.19
N ARG A 8 6.40 16.88 64.70
CA ARG A 8 6.07 17.49 63.38
C ARG A 8 6.68 16.76 62.18
N ARG A 9 7.72 16.00 62.36
CA ARG A 9 8.36 15.25 61.26
C ARG A 9 7.67 13.92 60.93
N THR A 10 7.04 13.29 61.93
CA THR A 10 6.31 12.01 61.72
C THR A 10 4.93 12.22 61.12
N ALA A 11 4.29 13.40 61.25
CA ALA A 11 2.99 13.73 60.65
C ALA A 11 3.12 14.06 59.17
N LEU A 12 4.29 14.59 58.70
CA LEU A 12 4.50 14.92 57.29
C LEU A 12 4.88 13.69 56.45
N THR A 13 5.50 12.66 57.05
CA THR A 13 5.86 11.42 56.34
C THR A 13 4.68 10.46 56.16
N THR A 14 3.66 10.52 57.02
CA THR A 14 2.42 9.73 56.85
C THR A 14 1.44 10.34 55.85
N LEU A 15 1.50 11.65 55.60
CA LEU A 15 0.64 12.32 54.62
C LEU A 15 1.17 12.17 53.18
N SER A 16 2.48 12.00 53.01
CA SER A 16 3.09 11.80 51.68
C SER A 16 2.98 10.37 51.11
N LEU A 17 2.75 9.36 51.97
CA LEU A 17 2.49 7.99 51.50
C LEU A 17 1.02 7.73 51.08
N GLY A 18 0.07 8.58 51.52
CA GLY A 18 -1.35 8.45 51.15
C GLY A 18 -1.71 8.98 49.77
N LEU A 19 -0.83 9.77 49.14
CA LEU A 19 -1.10 10.38 47.81
C LEU A 19 -0.58 9.57 46.62
N LEU A 20 0.13 8.47 46.83
CA LEU A 20 0.62 7.61 45.78
C LEU A 20 -0.26 6.37 45.52
N ALA A 21 -1.35 6.18 46.27
CA ALA A 21 -2.24 5.02 46.11
C ALA A 21 -3.49 5.30 45.25
N SER A 22 -3.56 6.47 44.57
CA SER A 22 -4.80 6.90 43.85
C SER A 22 -4.69 6.86 42.31
N CYS A 23 -3.91 5.99 41.75
CA CYS A 23 -3.85 5.82 40.27
C CYS A 23 -4.01 4.38 39.82
N SER A 24 -5.08 3.70 40.26
CA SER A 24 -5.61 2.53 39.56
C SER A 24 -7.07 2.31 39.91
N THR A 25 -7.93 3.25 39.54
CA THR A 25 -9.34 2.93 39.46
C THR A 25 -9.51 2.05 38.20
N ALA A 26 -9.65 0.74 38.42
CA ALA A 26 -10.16 -0.14 37.39
C ALA A 26 -11.46 0.49 36.87
N LYS A 27 -11.52 0.80 35.56
CA LYS A 27 -12.73 1.34 34.95
C LYS A 27 -13.89 0.40 35.31
N PRO A 28 -15.03 0.92 35.84
CA PRO A 28 -16.17 0.07 36.17
C PRO A 28 -16.55 -0.71 34.93
N LYS A 29 -16.68 -2.03 35.08
CA LYS A 29 -17.22 -2.89 34.01
C LYS A 29 -18.68 -2.47 33.83
N ILE A 30 -19.01 -1.89 32.69
CA ILE A 30 -20.38 -1.59 32.32
C ILE A 30 -21.08 -2.95 32.11
N PRO A 31 -22.07 -3.33 32.94
CA PRO A 31 -22.79 -4.57 32.74
C PRO A 31 -23.70 -4.44 31.51
N GLY A 32 -23.62 -5.38 30.60
CA GLY A 32 -24.42 -5.47 29.38
C GLY A 32 -23.66 -6.18 28.27
N ALA A 33 -24.37 -6.79 27.35
CA ALA A 33 -23.81 -7.27 26.10
C ALA A 33 -23.37 -6.04 25.30
N GLN A 34 -22.10 -5.96 24.93
CA GLN A 34 -21.63 -4.94 23.98
C GLN A 34 -22.25 -5.26 22.62
N VAL A 35 -23.28 -4.52 22.26
CA VAL A 35 -23.83 -4.57 20.91
C VAL A 35 -22.96 -3.64 20.07
N PRO A 36 -22.43 -4.06 18.92
CA PRO A 36 -21.75 -3.17 17.99
C PRO A 36 -22.67 -2.02 17.64
N VAL A 37 -22.22 -0.77 17.84
CA VAL A 37 -23.00 0.42 17.50
C VAL A 37 -23.15 0.59 15.98
N LEU A 38 -22.24 -0.01 15.23
CA LEU A 38 -22.35 -0.11 13.78
C LEU A 38 -23.08 -1.41 13.45
N PRO A 39 -24.08 -1.36 12.54
CA PRO A 39 -24.68 -2.58 12.03
C PRO A 39 -23.56 -3.45 11.45
N ASP A 40 -23.69 -4.77 11.62
CA ASP A 40 -22.87 -5.76 10.92
C ASP A 40 -23.23 -5.64 9.43
N THR A 41 -22.58 -4.67 8.75
CA THR A 41 -22.85 -4.34 7.36
C THR A 41 -22.15 -5.38 6.49
N GLY A 42 -22.70 -6.62 6.49
CA GLY A 42 -22.38 -7.64 5.51
C GLY A 42 -20.87 -7.80 5.29
N ALA A 43 -20.12 -8.19 6.34
CA ALA A 43 -18.76 -8.67 6.16
C ALA A 43 -18.78 -9.68 5.00
N LEU A 44 -17.75 -9.63 4.14
CA LEU A 44 -17.55 -10.62 3.10
C LEU A 44 -17.76 -12.02 3.71
N ALA A 45 -18.93 -12.61 3.49
CA ALA A 45 -19.30 -13.91 4.04
C ALA A 45 -18.99 -14.99 3.01
N VAL A 46 -18.41 -16.10 3.47
CA VAL A 46 -18.15 -17.26 2.60
C VAL A 46 -19.48 -17.78 2.07
N ALA A 47 -19.63 -17.86 0.76
CA ALA A 47 -20.84 -18.33 0.11
C ALA A 47 -20.81 -19.87 0.00
N VAL A 48 -21.97 -20.50 0.20
CA VAL A 48 -22.09 -21.98 0.17
C VAL A 48 -21.78 -22.54 -1.22
N ASP A 49 -22.14 -21.81 -2.25
CA ASP A 49 -22.03 -22.19 -3.68
C ASP A 49 -20.84 -21.50 -4.36
N ALA A 50 -19.96 -20.86 -3.61
CA ALA A 50 -18.77 -20.25 -4.20
C ALA A 50 -17.89 -21.32 -4.86
N PRO A 51 -17.34 -21.02 -6.04
CA PRO A 51 -16.43 -21.94 -6.71
C PRO A 51 -15.16 -22.16 -5.90
N ALA A 52 -14.61 -23.36 -5.96
CA ALA A 52 -13.31 -23.65 -5.36
C ALA A 52 -12.24 -22.82 -6.09
N VAL A 53 -11.28 -22.28 -5.32
CA VAL A 53 -10.19 -21.48 -5.90
C VAL A 53 -9.34 -22.34 -6.82
N THR A 54 -9.16 -21.86 -8.03
CA THR A 54 -8.25 -22.41 -9.02
C THR A 54 -7.24 -21.34 -9.43
N LEU A 55 -6.03 -21.74 -9.77
CA LEU A 55 -4.97 -20.82 -10.15
C LEU A 55 -4.35 -21.22 -11.47
N PRO A 56 -4.00 -20.27 -12.34
CA PRO A 56 -3.16 -20.55 -13.48
C PRO A 56 -1.77 -21.01 -13.00
N PRO A 57 -1.04 -21.78 -13.84
CA PRO A 57 0.35 -22.10 -13.56
C PRO A 57 1.16 -20.82 -13.26
N ALA A 58 2.14 -20.94 -12.35
CA ALA A 58 3.05 -19.83 -12.10
C ALA A 58 3.89 -19.54 -13.34
N HIS A 59 4.03 -18.26 -13.69
CA HIS A 59 4.81 -17.82 -14.83
C HIS A 59 6.01 -16.96 -14.40
N ALA A 60 7.11 -17.07 -15.13
CA ALA A 60 8.29 -16.26 -14.87
C ALA A 60 8.03 -14.79 -15.24
N LEU A 61 8.34 -13.90 -14.34
CA LEU A 61 8.33 -12.46 -14.56
C LEU A 61 9.77 -11.95 -14.51
N ALA A 62 10.28 -11.44 -15.63
CA ALA A 62 11.66 -11.00 -15.72
C ALA A 62 11.91 -9.67 -15.00
N SER A 63 10.90 -8.80 -14.89
CA SER A 63 11.02 -7.47 -14.32
C SER A 63 9.79 -7.08 -13.50
N TRP A 64 9.98 -6.13 -12.59
CA TRP A 64 8.93 -5.47 -11.80
C TRP A 64 9.13 -3.96 -11.91
N PRO A 65 8.76 -3.36 -13.06
CA PRO A 65 9.18 -2.01 -13.41
C PRO A 65 8.39 -0.89 -12.72
N GLN A 66 7.25 -1.17 -12.09
CA GLN A 66 6.45 -0.17 -11.41
C GLN A 66 5.59 -0.81 -10.31
N GLN A 67 4.79 -0.02 -9.62
CA GLN A 67 3.91 -0.52 -8.56
C GLN A 67 3.08 -1.70 -9.09
N LEU A 68 3.04 -2.79 -8.33
CA LEU A 68 2.32 -4.02 -8.70
C LEU A 68 2.72 -4.59 -10.08
N ALA A 69 3.99 -4.46 -10.43
CA ALA A 69 4.68 -5.04 -11.58
C ALA A 69 4.40 -4.41 -12.95
N ASN A 70 3.18 -4.08 -13.29
CA ASN A 70 2.82 -3.58 -14.62
C ASN A 70 1.79 -2.46 -14.55
N ALA A 71 1.50 -1.82 -15.68
CA ALA A 71 0.58 -0.69 -15.72
C ALA A 71 -0.87 -1.06 -15.35
N ALA A 72 -1.28 -2.30 -15.54
CA ALA A 72 -2.60 -2.81 -15.15
C ALA A 72 -2.65 -3.26 -13.68
N HIS A 73 -1.51 -3.33 -13.00
CA HIS A 73 -1.36 -3.77 -11.61
C HIS A 73 -1.75 -5.25 -11.38
N ALA A 74 -1.72 -6.07 -12.42
CA ALA A 74 -2.15 -7.46 -12.39
C ALA A 74 -1.00 -8.41 -12.79
N PRO A 75 0.00 -8.64 -11.91
CA PRO A 75 1.10 -9.56 -12.20
C PRO A 75 0.68 -11.03 -12.27
N GLY A 76 -0.46 -11.41 -11.71
CA GLY A 76 -0.93 -12.78 -11.68
C GLY A 76 -0.15 -13.69 -10.73
N ASN A 77 -0.14 -14.99 -11.02
CA ASN A 77 0.64 -15.98 -10.26
C ASN A 77 2.08 -16.01 -10.77
N VAL A 78 2.99 -15.35 -10.05
CA VAL A 78 4.39 -15.20 -10.46
C VAL A 78 5.23 -16.37 -9.96
N ALA A 79 6.12 -16.89 -10.81
CA ALA A 79 7.14 -17.85 -10.38
C ALA A 79 8.24 -17.14 -9.56
N GLY A 80 8.56 -17.68 -8.42
CA GLY A 80 9.58 -17.17 -7.51
C GLY A 80 10.29 -18.27 -6.75
N PRO A 81 11.11 -17.92 -5.76
CA PRO A 81 11.81 -18.90 -4.96
C PRO A 81 10.85 -19.79 -4.18
N THR A 82 11.24 -21.05 -3.94
CA THR A 82 10.46 -21.99 -3.13
C THR A 82 10.76 -21.89 -1.63
N GLY A 83 11.76 -21.10 -1.25
CA GLY A 83 12.20 -20.87 0.12
C GLY A 83 12.59 -19.41 0.34
N LEU A 84 13.16 -19.14 1.51
CA LEU A 84 13.68 -17.82 1.89
C LEU A 84 15.20 -17.90 2.17
N ALA A 85 15.96 -18.57 1.30
CA ALA A 85 17.41 -18.49 1.36
C ALA A 85 17.85 -17.08 0.98
N VAL A 86 18.63 -16.43 1.85
CA VAL A 86 19.15 -15.08 1.56
C VAL A 86 20.18 -15.18 0.45
N HIS A 87 19.90 -14.56 -0.68
CA HIS A 87 20.84 -14.45 -1.78
C HIS A 87 21.83 -13.31 -1.54
N TRP A 88 21.33 -12.13 -1.22
CA TRP A 88 22.12 -10.98 -0.78
C TRP A 88 21.28 -9.99 0.04
N THR A 89 21.98 -9.09 0.74
CA THR A 89 21.37 -7.93 1.42
C THR A 89 22.11 -6.66 1.05
N ALA A 90 21.38 -5.53 0.99
CA ALA A 90 21.94 -4.22 0.73
C ALA A 90 21.27 -3.17 1.63
N LEU A 91 22.01 -2.11 1.98
CA LEU A 91 21.45 -0.93 2.64
C LEU A 91 21.07 0.10 1.57
N VAL A 92 19.80 0.49 1.55
CA VAL A 92 19.27 1.48 0.58
C VAL A 92 19.63 2.91 1.00
N GLY A 93 19.65 3.17 2.29
CA GLY A 93 19.89 4.49 2.86
C GLY A 93 19.14 4.69 4.17
N MET A 94 18.52 5.87 4.35
CA MET A 94 17.75 6.17 5.54
C MET A 94 16.51 5.28 5.62
N GLY A 95 16.37 4.57 6.73
CA GLY A 95 15.18 3.80 7.04
C GLY A 95 13.97 4.69 7.32
N GLY A 96 12.78 4.11 7.26
CA GLY A 96 11.52 4.78 7.56
C GLY A 96 11.18 4.78 9.04
N GLY A 97 10.29 5.68 9.42
CA GLY A 97 9.71 5.80 10.75
C GLY A 97 8.28 6.32 10.70
N PHE A 98 7.67 6.53 11.85
CA PHE A 98 6.27 6.97 11.93
C PHE A 98 6.01 8.31 11.20
N ARG A 99 6.95 9.25 11.32
CA ARG A 99 6.81 10.58 10.70
C ARG A 99 7.30 10.64 9.25
N GLN A 100 8.07 9.68 8.83
CA GLN A 100 8.69 9.61 7.50
C GLN A 100 8.78 8.15 7.07
N PRO A 101 7.65 7.56 6.64
CA PRO A 101 7.60 6.16 6.26
C PRO A 101 8.34 5.89 4.95
N LEU A 102 8.81 4.65 4.77
CA LEU A 102 9.21 4.13 3.46
C LEU A 102 7.93 3.76 2.69
N LEU A 103 7.67 4.45 1.59
CA LEU A 103 6.44 4.29 0.80
C LEU A 103 6.70 3.72 -0.60
N ALA A 104 7.93 3.79 -1.09
CA ALA A 104 8.30 3.31 -2.41
C ALA A 104 8.71 1.83 -2.36
N SER A 105 7.95 0.98 -3.04
CA SER A 105 8.37 -0.40 -3.29
C SER A 105 9.62 -0.43 -4.17
N PRO A 106 10.54 -1.38 -3.96
CA PRO A 106 11.66 -1.57 -4.88
C PRO A 106 11.15 -1.98 -6.28
N LEU A 107 11.96 -1.71 -7.28
CA LEU A 107 11.70 -2.11 -8.67
C LEU A 107 12.85 -3.02 -9.15
N LEU A 108 12.54 -3.89 -10.09
CA LEU A 108 13.53 -4.72 -10.79
C LEU A 108 13.39 -4.52 -12.29
N ALA A 109 14.45 -4.03 -12.94
CA ALA A 109 14.52 -3.91 -14.39
C ALA A 109 15.99 -3.86 -14.88
N GLN A 110 16.28 -4.43 -16.06
CA GLN A 110 17.60 -4.40 -16.71
C GLN A 110 18.75 -4.84 -15.78
N ASP A 111 18.59 -5.96 -15.07
CA ASP A 111 19.58 -6.50 -14.14
C ASP A 111 19.93 -5.56 -12.95
N LEU A 112 19.11 -4.54 -12.71
CA LEU A 112 19.21 -3.62 -11.60
C LEU A 112 17.98 -3.69 -10.70
N VAL A 113 18.23 -3.59 -9.40
CA VAL A 113 17.19 -3.33 -8.39
C VAL A 113 17.29 -1.87 -8.00
N PHE A 114 16.22 -1.13 -8.17
CA PHE A 114 16.10 0.26 -7.74
C PHE A 114 15.34 0.32 -6.43
N ALA A 115 15.86 1.10 -5.50
CA ALA A 115 15.19 1.36 -4.23
C ALA A 115 15.34 2.82 -3.82
N MET A 116 14.32 3.35 -3.17
CA MET A 116 14.28 4.72 -2.68
C MET A 116 14.23 4.71 -1.15
N ASP A 117 15.06 5.49 -0.51
CA ASP A 117 15.09 5.65 0.93
C ASP A 117 14.05 6.66 1.43
N ALA A 118 13.92 6.81 2.75
CA ALA A 118 12.96 7.73 3.35
C ALA A 118 13.21 9.21 3.00
N ASN A 119 14.42 9.60 2.61
CA ASN A 119 14.76 10.94 2.13
C ASN A 119 14.59 11.11 0.61
N ALA A 120 13.98 10.15 -0.07
CA ALA A 120 13.89 10.07 -1.53
C ALA A 120 15.25 9.99 -2.24
N ALA A 121 16.31 9.56 -1.57
CA ALA A 121 17.53 9.18 -2.27
C ALA A 121 17.32 7.83 -2.96
N VAL A 122 17.74 7.74 -4.21
CA VAL A 122 17.58 6.57 -5.06
C VAL A 122 18.89 5.84 -5.22
N SER A 123 18.87 4.54 -5.06
CA SER A 123 20.00 3.66 -5.24
C SER A 123 19.68 2.56 -6.25
N ALA A 124 20.65 2.19 -7.05
CA ALA A 124 20.58 1.01 -7.91
C ALA A 124 21.60 -0.02 -7.44
N PHE A 125 21.18 -1.28 -7.41
CA PHE A 125 21.97 -2.44 -7.01
C PHE A 125 21.99 -3.47 -8.13
N SER A 126 23.08 -4.21 -8.27
CA SER A 126 23.14 -5.37 -9.15
C SER A 126 22.18 -6.46 -8.67
N VAL A 127 21.31 -6.96 -9.53
CA VAL A 127 20.40 -8.09 -9.23
C VAL A 127 21.19 -9.31 -8.76
N ALA A 128 22.31 -9.60 -9.41
CA ALA A 128 23.10 -10.79 -9.14
C ALA A 128 23.83 -10.77 -7.78
N THR A 129 24.24 -9.60 -7.29
CA THR A 129 25.16 -9.52 -6.15
C THR A 129 24.69 -8.59 -5.02
N GLY A 130 23.70 -7.73 -5.27
CA GLY A 130 23.28 -6.70 -4.32
C GLY A 130 24.31 -5.56 -4.16
N HIS A 131 25.43 -5.57 -4.91
CA HIS A 131 26.39 -4.48 -4.85
C HIS A 131 25.80 -3.18 -5.41
N PRO A 132 26.08 -2.02 -4.77
CA PRO A 132 25.60 -0.74 -5.25
C PRO A 132 26.27 -0.40 -6.59
N VAL A 133 25.46 0.03 -7.55
CA VAL A 133 25.91 0.48 -8.89
C VAL A 133 26.00 2.01 -8.92
N TRP A 134 24.96 2.68 -8.41
CA TRP A 134 24.95 4.14 -8.25
C TRP A 134 23.99 4.53 -7.12
N HIS A 135 24.20 5.75 -6.62
CA HIS A 135 23.35 6.42 -5.64
C HIS A 135 23.16 7.89 -6.02
N ALA A 136 21.93 8.38 -5.92
CA ALA A 136 21.61 9.78 -6.26
C ALA A 136 20.62 10.37 -5.26
N SER A 137 20.96 11.53 -4.69
CA SER A 137 20.02 12.30 -3.88
C SER A 137 19.08 13.08 -4.79
N THR A 138 17.79 12.97 -4.55
CA THR A 138 16.76 13.77 -5.22
C THR A 138 16.36 14.99 -4.41
N ARG A 139 16.81 15.08 -3.14
CA ARG A 139 16.45 16.15 -2.21
C ARG A 139 16.87 17.51 -2.75
N PRO A 140 15.95 18.50 -2.84
CA PRO A 140 16.31 19.87 -3.19
C PRO A 140 17.28 20.48 -2.17
N LYS A 141 18.22 21.31 -2.64
CA LYS A 141 19.32 21.87 -1.80
C LYS A 141 18.84 22.61 -0.55
N HIS A 142 17.65 23.21 -0.60
CA HIS A 142 17.10 24.03 0.48
C HIS A 142 15.82 23.45 1.08
N ALA A 143 15.54 22.14 0.82
CA ALA A 143 14.36 21.50 1.38
C ALA A 143 14.49 21.38 2.90
N THR A 144 13.54 21.96 3.62
CA THR A 144 13.35 21.84 5.07
C THR A 144 12.31 20.79 5.41
N GLU A 145 11.44 20.47 4.46
CA GLU A 145 10.34 19.53 4.58
C GLU A 145 10.86 18.09 4.59
N GLN A 146 10.05 17.20 5.16
CA GLN A 146 10.27 15.75 5.09
C GLN A 146 9.70 15.22 3.78
N ASN A 147 10.34 14.18 3.23
CA ASN A 147 9.79 13.44 2.11
C ASN A 147 8.61 12.56 2.59
N ILE A 148 7.38 12.93 2.23
CA ILE A 148 6.19 12.14 2.52
C ILE A 148 5.41 11.95 1.21
N GLY A 149 5.32 10.70 0.76
CA GLY A 149 4.70 10.35 -0.52
C GLY A 149 5.70 10.09 -1.64
N GLY A 150 5.18 9.77 -2.81
CA GLY A 150 5.97 9.47 -3.99
C GLY A 150 6.34 7.99 -4.13
N GLY A 151 7.16 7.73 -5.12
CA GLY A 151 7.62 6.39 -5.49
C GLY A 151 8.35 6.39 -6.81
N MET A 152 8.47 5.22 -7.42
CA MET A 152 9.26 5.04 -8.63
C MET A 152 8.51 4.22 -9.69
N ALA A 153 8.83 4.47 -10.96
CA ALA A 153 8.49 3.62 -12.09
C ALA A 153 9.65 3.61 -13.09
N TYR A 154 9.82 2.48 -13.77
CA TYR A 154 10.83 2.31 -14.81
C TYR A 154 10.17 2.15 -16.18
N GLY A 155 10.70 2.80 -17.19
CA GLY A 155 10.31 2.64 -18.59
C GLY A 155 11.38 3.09 -19.55
N SER A 156 11.64 2.31 -20.58
CA SER A 156 12.54 2.67 -21.70
C SER A 156 13.92 3.20 -21.26
N GLY A 157 14.56 2.53 -20.29
CA GLY A 157 15.90 2.92 -19.80
C GLY A 157 15.90 4.12 -18.84
N ARG A 158 14.73 4.58 -18.41
CA ARG A 158 14.56 5.72 -17.50
C ARG A 158 13.87 5.30 -16.23
N LEU A 159 14.27 5.90 -15.12
CA LEU A 159 13.61 5.80 -13.85
C LEU A 159 12.86 7.11 -13.58
N TYR A 160 11.55 7.04 -13.39
CA TYR A 160 10.70 8.16 -13.02
C TYR A 160 10.49 8.13 -11.52
N VAL A 161 10.82 9.22 -10.85
CA VAL A 161 10.81 9.33 -9.39
C VAL A 161 9.91 10.49 -8.99
N SER A 162 8.82 10.21 -8.30
CA SER A 162 8.02 11.24 -7.63
C SER A 162 8.49 11.37 -6.19
N THR A 163 8.58 12.59 -5.66
CA THR A 163 9.08 12.85 -4.30
C THR A 163 8.12 13.71 -3.52
N GLY A 164 8.02 13.46 -2.22
CA GLY A 164 7.23 14.30 -1.31
C GLY A 164 7.69 15.76 -1.24
N TYR A 165 8.83 16.09 -1.86
CA TYR A 165 9.30 17.47 -2.05
C TYR A 165 8.55 18.21 -3.18
N GLY A 166 7.56 17.59 -3.80
CA GLY A 166 6.77 18.19 -4.89
C GLY A 166 7.49 18.17 -6.23
N GLU A 167 8.15 17.09 -6.57
CA GLU A 167 8.87 16.95 -7.84
C GLU A 167 8.61 15.60 -8.51
N LEU A 168 8.57 15.61 -9.83
CA LEU A 168 8.70 14.45 -10.70
C LEU A 168 10.02 14.54 -11.46
N ILE A 169 10.84 13.51 -11.38
CA ILE A 169 12.21 13.49 -11.89
C ILE A 169 12.37 12.29 -12.80
N ALA A 170 12.89 12.46 -14.02
CA ALA A 170 13.38 11.35 -14.82
C ALA A 170 14.90 11.26 -14.72
N MET A 171 15.38 10.05 -14.52
CA MET A 171 16.78 9.72 -14.36
C MET A 171 17.16 8.60 -15.33
N ALA A 172 18.39 8.66 -15.86
CA ALA A 172 18.94 7.52 -16.62
C ALA A 172 19.12 6.32 -15.68
N ALA A 173 18.47 5.21 -15.97
CA ALA A 173 18.44 4.04 -15.07
C ALA A 173 19.85 3.43 -14.86
N GLY A 174 20.74 3.48 -15.85
CA GLY A 174 22.07 2.89 -15.75
C GLY A 174 23.07 3.66 -14.86
N ASN A 175 22.85 4.96 -14.57
CA ASN A 175 23.84 5.77 -13.84
C ASN A 175 23.23 6.84 -12.92
N GLY A 176 21.90 6.93 -12.80
CA GLY A 176 21.22 7.88 -11.93
C GLY A 176 21.31 9.35 -12.37
N LYS A 177 21.82 9.67 -13.58
CA LYS A 177 21.87 11.04 -14.07
C LYS A 177 20.47 11.57 -14.32
N VAL A 178 20.16 12.75 -13.76
CA VAL A 178 18.88 13.44 -14.02
C VAL A 178 18.83 13.87 -15.49
N LEU A 179 17.77 13.46 -16.17
CA LEU A 179 17.46 13.79 -17.56
C LEU A 179 16.58 15.03 -17.64
N TRP A 180 15.52 15.05 -16.84
CA TRP A 180 14.65 16.20 -16.65
C TRP A 180 14.05 16.19 -15.26
N ARG A 181 13.51 17.34 -14.82
CA ARG A 181 12.87 17.55 -13.52
C ARG A 181 11.70 18.50 -13.69
N GLN A 182 10.55 18.11 -13.14
CA GLN A 182 9.36 18.95 -13.11
C GLN A 182 8.97 19.23 -11.66
N LYS A 183 8.78 20.53 -11.36
CA LYS A 183 8.18 20.95 -10.10
C LYS A 183 6.67 20.82 -10.22
N LEU A 184 6.05 20.24 -9.19
CA LEU A 184 4.61 20.02 -9.12
C LEU A 184 3.98 21.07 -8.22
N ASP A 185 2.73 21.45 -8.51
CA ASP A 185 1.99 22.42 -7.70
C ASP A 185 1.70 21.89 -6.28
N PHE A 186 1.57 20.58 -6.15
CA PHE A 186 1.34 19.89 -4.89
C PHE A 186 2.23 18.64 -4.77
N PRO A 187 2.57 18.21 -3.54
CA PRO A 187 3.32 16.98 -3.34
C PRO A 187 2.56 15.76 -3.90
N PRO A 188 3.25 14.85 -4.61
CA PRO A 188 2.66 13.63 -5.11
C PRO A 188 2.27 12.69 -3.96
N ARG A 189 1.13 12.02 -4.16
CA ARG A 189 0.62 11.01 -3.25
C ARG A 189 0.96 9.61 -3.68
N THR A 190 1.27 9.42 -4.97
CA THR A 190 1.47 8.11 -5.58
C THR A 190 2.85 7.95 -6.18
N ALA A 191 3.26 6.69 -6.40
CA ALA A 191 4.27 6.38 -7.39
C ALA A 191 3.77 6.82 -8.78
N PRO A 192 4.66 7.20 -9.71
CA PRO A 192 4.27 7.42 -11.09
C PRO A 192 3.87 6.08 -11.75
N MET A 193 2.88 6.12 -12.64
CA MET A 193 2.57 5.05 -13.60
C MET A 193 3.20 5.41 -14.93
N ILE A 194 3.73 4.43 -15.64
CA ILE A 194 4.29 4.58 -16.98
C ILE A 194 3.60 3.63 -17.96
N ALA A 195 3.14 4.16 -19.09
CA ALA A 195 2.61 3.39 -20.21
C ALA A 195 3.04 4.04 -21.54
N GLY A 196 4.00 3.43 -22.20
CA GLY A 196 4.61 4.01 -23.42
C GLY A 196 5.25 5.37 -23.15
N SER A 197 4.76 6.42 -23.82
CA SER A 197 5.22 7.80 -23.63
C SER A 197 4.46 8.56 -22.52
N LEU A 198 3.47 7.94 -21.89
CA LEU A 198 2.65 8.58 -20.84
C LEU A 198 3.23 8.27 -19.46
N VAL A 199 3.51 9.32 -18.69
CA VAL A 199 3.73 9.26 -17.24
C VAL A 199 2.54 9.89 -16.55
N ALA A 200 1.94 9.22 -15.58
CA ALA A 200 0.80 9.74 -14.82
C ALA A 200 1.01 9.56 -13.32
N LEU A 201 0.59 10.52 -12.52
CA LEU A 201 0.62 10.45 -11.05
C LEU A 201 -0.46 11.33 -10.43
N ILE A 202 -0.88 10.96 -9.22
CA ILE A 202 -1.83 11.76 -8.45
C ILE A 202 -1.06 12.58 -7.41
N VAL A 203 -1.37 13.87 -7.34
CA VAL A 203 -0.85 14.79 -6.32
C VAL A 203 -1.97 15.12 -5.32
N GLN A 204 -1.65 15.87 -4.26
CA GLN A 204 -2.66 16.36 -3.32
C GLN A 204 -3.80 17.10 -4.05
N ASN A 205 -4.96 17.22 -3.38
CA ASN A 205 -6.19 17.83 -3.92
C ASN A 205 -6.82 17.04 -5.07
N ASP A 206 -6.64 15.71 -5.09
CA ASP A 206 -7.23 14.81 -6.09
C ASP A 206 -6.92 15.22 -7.54
N LEU A 207 -5.73 15.74 -7.77
CA LEU A 207 -5.29 16.18 -9.07
C LEU A 207 -4.40 15.11 -9.71
N LEU A 208 -4.87 14.54 -10.81
CA LEU A 208 -4.11 13.65 -11.68
C LEU A 208 -3.36 14.49 -12.72
N LEU A 209 -2.05 14.32 -12.78
CA LEU A 209 -1.18 14.99 -13.72
C LEU A 209 -0.56 13.98 -14.69
N THR A 210 -0.36 14.41 -15.92
CA THR A 210 0.33 13.62 -16.94
C THR A 210 1.50 14.37 -17.54
N PHE A 211 2.48 13.61 -18.01
CA PHE A 211 3.69 14.13 -18.62
C PHE A 211 4.14 13.24 -19.76
N ASP A 212 4.81 13.83 -20.73
CA ASP A 212 5.56 13.07 -21.73
C ASP A 212 6.81 12.44 -21.09
N ALA A 213 6.97 11.15 -21.26
CA ALA A 213 8.03 10.38 -20.62
C ALA A 213 9.44 10.81 -21.08
N GLU A 214 9.58 11.25 -22.33
CA GLU A 214 10.89 11.61 -22.88
C GLU A 214 11.35 13.00 -22.49
N SER A 215 10.46 13.98 -22.65
CA SER A 215 10.78 15.39 -22.46
C SER A 215 10.39 15.92 -21.07
N GLY A 216 9.48 15.24 -20.36
CA GLY A 216 8.87 15.75 -19.14
C GLY A 216 7.85 16.86 -19.39
N THR A 217 7.48 17.13 -20.64
CA THR A 217 6.48 18.16 -20.96
C THR A 217 5.16 17.82 -20.31
N PRO A 218 4.51 18.75 -19.57
CA PRO A 218 3.18 18.55 -19.01
C PRO A 218 2.15 18.24 -20.11
N GLY A 219 1.35 17.21 -19.88
CA GLY A 219 0.21 16.84 -20.71
C GLY A 219 -1.10 17.37 -20.13
N TRP A 220 -2.17 16.61 -20.31
CA TRP A 220 -3.46 16.90 -19.74
C TRP A 220 -3.48 16.63 -18.22
N ARG A 221 -4.44 17.23 -17.55
CA ARG A 221 -4.70 17.02 -16.13
C ARG A 221 -6.20 16.81 -15.88
N PHE A 222 -6.50 16.07 -14.82
CA PHE A 222 -7.87 15.81 -14.40
C PHE A 222 -7.99 15.98 -12.90
N THR A 223 -9.07 16.59 -12.43
CA THR A 223 -9.39 16.72 -11.02
C THR A 223 -10.51 15.74 -10.71
N GLY A 224 -10.30 14.81 -9.80
CA GLY A 224 -11.36 13.97 -9.27
C GLY A 224 -12.49 14.82 -8.70
N ALA A 225 -13.71 14.28 -8.62
CA ALA A 225 -14.86 15.04 -8.13
C ALA A 225 -14.50 15.75 -6.83
N VAL A 226 -14.61 17.07 -6.82
CA VAL A 226 -14.29 17.91 -5.68
C VAL A 226 -15.28 17.55 -4.57
N GLY A 227 -14.90 16.59 -3.74
CA GLY A 227 -15.54 16.38 -2.44
C GLY A 227 -15.45 17.68 -1.65
N THR A 228 -16.25 17.81 -0.64
CA THR A 228 -16.37 18.97 0.26
C THR A 228 -15.03 19.70 0.43
N PRO A 229 -14.96 21.04 0.25
CA PRO A 229 -13.74 21.81 0.47
C PRO A 229 -13.16 21.49 1.85
N GLY A 230 -11.96 20.94 1.89
CA GLY A 230 -11.32 20.51 3.15
C GLY A 230 -11.08 19.00 3.27
N SER A 231 -11.51 18.16 2.33
CA SER A 231 -11.10 16.75 2.28
C SER A 231 -9.61 16.66 1.87
N THR A 232 -8.76 17.03 2.82
CA THR A 232 -7.34 16.67 2.74
C THR A 232 -7.28 15.18 3.03
N GLY A 233 -7.43 14.34 2.02
CA GLY A 233 -7.21 12.92 2.14
C GLY A 233 -5.89 12.66 2.86
N VAL A 234 -5.94 11.87 3.90
CA VAL A 234 -4.80 11.65 4.82
C VAL A 234 -3.82 10.61 4.26
N ALA A 235 -4.27 9.85 3.27
CA ALA A 235 -3.54 8.68 2.82
C ALA A 235 -2.74 8.90 1.53
N VAL A 236 -1.62 8.20 1.42
CA VAL A 236 -0.96 7.95 0.14
C VAL A 236 -1.86 7.02 -0.66
N THR A 237 -2.30 7.44 -1.84
CA THR A 237 -3.13 6.64 -2.74
C THR A 237 -2.27 5.74 -3.62
N GLY A 238 -2.86 4.68 -4.18
CA GLY A 238 -2.21 3.83 -5.17
C GLY A 238 -1.95 4.56 -6.48
N ALA A 239 -0.94 4.13 -7.24
CA ALA A 239 -0.71 4.66 -8.58
C ALA A 239 -1.91 4.42 -9.48
N PRO A 240 -2.14 5.27 -10.49
CA PRO A 240 -3.15 5.00 -11.54
C PRO A 240 -2.83 3.70 -12.28
N ALA A 241 -3.86 2.98 -12.70
CA ALA A 241 -3.72 1.80 -13.56
C ALA A 241 -4.01 2.14 -15.03
N PHE A 242 -3.45 1.36 -15.94
CA PHE A 242 -3.65 1.58 -17.38
C PHE A 242 -3.82 0.25 -18.11
N ALA A 243 -4.85 0.17 -18.94
CA ALA A 243 -5.08 -0.90 -19.92
C ALA A 243 -5.93 -0.37 -21.08
N ASP A 244 -5.80 -0.93 -22.27
CA ASP A 244 -6.64 -0.69 -23.44
C ASP A 244 -6.83 0.81 -23.79
N GLY A 245 -5.80 1.64 -23.56
CA GLY A 245 -5.88 3.08 -23.78
C GLY A 245 -6.69 3.85 -22.72
N ILE A 246 -7.09 3.19 -21.65
CA ILE A 246 -7.86 3.75 -20.54
C ILE A 246 -6.97 3.85 -19.30
N LEU A 247 -6.93 5.03 -18.69
CA LEU A 247 -6.27 5.28 -17.41
C LEU A 247 -7.33 5.30 -16.30
N VAL A 248 -7.14 4.48 -15.28
CA VAL A 248 -8.04 4.40 -14.13
C VAL A 248 -7.36 4.96 -12.89
N ALA A 249 -8.00 5.90 -12.22
CA ALA A 249 -7.47 6.56 -11.03
C ALA A 249 -8.48 6.53 -9.88
N GLY A 250 -8.00 6.21 -8.68
CA GLY A 250 -8.74 6.31 -7.42
C GLY A 250 -8.32 7.55 -6.65
N PHE A 251 -9.29 8.30 -6.14
CA PHE A 251 -9.08 9.58 -5.47
C PHE A 251 -9.46 9.55 -3.98
N ALA A 252 -8.93 10.50 -3.21
CA ALA A 252 -9.25 10.65 -1.80
C ALA A 252 -10.72 11.09 -1.56
N SER A 253 -11.36 11.68 -2.56
CA SER A 253 -12.80 11.96 -2.54
C SER A 253 -13.69 10.70 -2.54
N GLY A 254 -13.12 9.51 -2.73
CA GLY A 254 -13.87 8.27 -2.95
C GLY A 254 -14.34 8.12 -4.40
N THR A 255 -13.84 8.93 -5.31
CA THR A 255 -14.12 8.82 -6.74
C THR A 255 -13.17 7.84 -7.39
N LEU A 256 -13.69 6.94 -8.20
CA LEU A 256 -12.95 6.11 -9.17
C LEU A 256 -13.31 6.61 -10.56
N ALA A 257 -12.32 7.01 -11.35
CA ALA A 257 -12.53 7.56 -12.68
C ALA A 257 -11.73 6.77 -13.72
N ALA A 258 -12.34 6.51 -14.87
CA ALA A 258 -11.68 6.02 -16.07
C ALA A 258 -11.63 7.13 -17.13
N LEU A 259 -10.44 7.35 -17.64
CA LEU A 259 -10.12 8.46 -18.54
C LEU A 259 -9.50 7.92 -19.84
N ASN A 260 -9.82 8.53 -20.94
CA ASN A 260 -9.05 8.30 -22.17
C ASN A 260 -7.61 8.76 -21.95
N ALA A 261 -6.66 7.87 -22.05
CA ALA A 261 -5.26 8.12 -21.71
C ALA A 261 -4.60 9.20 -22.60
N ASN A 262 -5.07 9.40 -23.83
CA ASN A 262 -4.49 10.38 -24.73
C ASN A 262 -5.03 11.80 -24.49
N SER A 263 -6.31 11.94 -24.11
CA SER A 263 -6.97 13.23 -24.01
C SER A 263 -7.30 13.67 -22.58
N GLY A 264 -7.33 12.74 -21.62
CA GLY A 264 -7.81 12.99 -20.26
C GLY A 264 -9.33 13.15 -20.17
N THR A 265 -10.06 12.89 -21.25
CA THR A 265 -11.53 12.98 -21.24
C THR A 265 -12.10 11.84 -20.40
N PRO A 266 -13.00 12.11 -19.43
CA PRO A 266 -13.67 11.08 -18.67
C PRO A 266 -14.49 10.15 -19.59
N ILE A 267 -14.34 8.85 -19.38
CA ILE A 267 -15.20 7.82 -19.98
C ILE A 267 -16.34 7.53 -19.02
N TRP A 268 -15.98 7.33 -17.75
CA TRP A 268 -16.93 7.21 -16.64
C TRP A 268 -16.28 7.65 -15.32
N GLU A 269 -17.14 8.06 -14.40
CA GLU A 269 -16.78 8.37 -13.01
C GLU A 269 -17.79 7.72 -12.07
N GLN A 270 -17.31 7.09 -10.99
CA GLN A 270 -18.11 6.46 -9.96
C GLN A 270 -17.72 7.01 -8.60
N SER A 271 -18.69 7.45 -7.80
CA SER A 271 -18.45 7.88 -6.42
C SER A 271 -18.84 6.76 -5.46
N TYR A 272 -17.89 6.38 -4.62
CA TYR A 272 -18.04 5.39 -3.55
C TYR A 272 -17.94 6.04 -2.16
N ALA A 273 -18.19 7.36 -2.10
CA ALA A 273 -18.37 8.04 -0.83
C ALA A 273 -19.50 7.35 -0.05
N SER A 274 -19.31 7.19 1.27
CA SER A 274 -20.17 6.43 2.16
C SER A 274 -21.66 6.57 1.84
N ALA A 275 -22.33 5.46 1.56
CA ALA A 275 -23.77 5.38 1.35
C ALA A 275 -24.61 5.63 2.63
N PHE A 276 -23.96 5.80 3.76
CA PHE A 276 -24.60 6.12 5.04
C PHE A 276 -24.79 7.63 5.14
N GLY A 277 -25.85 8.12 4.58
CA GLY A 277 -26.41 9.48 4.43
C GLY A 277 -26.25 10.54 5.51
N GLN A 278 -25.21 10.49 6.30
CA GLN A 278 -24.76 11.56 7.18
C GLN A 278 -23.24 11.65 7.09
N ALA A 279 -22.73 12.60 6.31
CA ALA A 279 -21.34 12.96 6.31
C ALA A 279 -20.91 13.33 7.73
N SER A 280 -20.32 12.39 8.46
CA SER A 280 -19.55 12.72 9.63
C SER A 280 -18.16 13.17 9.16
N SER A 281 -17.55 14.11 9.87
CA SER A 281 -16.17 14.55 9.59
C SER A 281 -15.12 13.45 9.76
N LEU A 282 -15.54 12.20 9.97
CA LEU A 282 -14.75 11.00 10.15
C LEU A 282 -14.97 9.96 9.02
N ASP A 283 -15.81 10.25 8.02
CA ASP A 283 -16.07 9.35 6.90
C ASP A 283 -14.94 9.49 5.86
N PHE A 284 -13.88 8.71 6.04
CA PHE A 284 -12.84 8.55 5.04
C PHE A 284 -13.38 7.70 3.88
N SER A 285 -13.56 8.30 2.71
CA SER A 285 -13.98 7.60 1.50
C SER A 285 -12.81 7.24 0.57
N ASP A 286 -11.58 7.60 0.96
CA ASP A 286 -10.36 7.51 0.14
C ASP A 286 -10.23 6.15 -0.54
N ILE A 287 -10.02 6.14 -1.85
CA ILE A 287 -9.56 4.96 -2.59
C ILE A 287 -8.04 4.94 -2.48
N VAL A 288 -7.54 4.20 -1.49
CA VAL A 288 -6.11 4.14 -1.14
C VAL A 288 -5.39 3.04 -1.88
N GLY A 289 -6.02 1.87 -2.03
CA GLY A 289 -5.47 0.77 -2.81
C GLY A 289 -5.40 1.14 -4.29
N ALA A 290 -4.28 0.82 -4.95
CA ALA A 290 -4.17 1.01 -6.39
C ALA A 290 -5.28 0.23 -7.12
N PRO A 291 -5.98 0.82 -8.10
CA PRO A 291 -6.87 0.07 -8.96
C PRO A 291 -6.12 -1.04 -9.68
N VAL A 292 -6.77 -2.18 -9.88
CA VAL A 292 -6.21 -3.32 -10.62
C VAL A 292 -7.11 -3.63 -11.80
N ILE A 293 -6.53 -3.77 -12.99
CA ILE A 293 -7.27 -4.05 -14.22
C ILE A 293 -6.93 -5.45 -14.72
N ALA A 294 -7.94 -6.29 -14.88
CA ALA A 294 -7.77 -7.60 -15.48
C ALA A 294 -9.03 -8.01 -16.26
N LYS A 295 -8.86 -8.59 -17.44
CA LYS A 295 -9.95 -9.11 -18.29
C LYS A 295 -11.06 -8.09 -18.55
N GLY A 296 -10.72 -6.80 -18.71
CA GLY A 296 -11.70 -5.74 -18.94
C GLY A 296 -12.50 -5.32 -17.70
N VAL A 297 -12.09 -5.73 -16.50
CA VAL A 297 -12.70 -5.36 -15.23
C VAL A 297 -11.71 -4.61 -14.37
N VAL A 298 -12.17 -3.56 -13.71
CA VAL A 298 -11.42 -2.76 -12.72
C VAL A 298 -11.82 -3.20 -11.33
N TYR A 299 -10.84 -3.52 -10.50
CA TYR A 299 -11.03 -3.86 -9.10
C TYR A 299 -10.42 -2.78 -8.21
N ALA A 300 -11.15 -2.32 -7.22
CA ALA A 300 -10.68 -1.30 -6.28
C ALA A 300 -11.24 -1.53 -4.88
N ILE A 301 -10.58 -0.96 -3.88
CA ILE A 301 -11.00 -0.98 -2.49
C ILE A 301 -10.85 0.40 -1.88
N SER A 302 -11.83 0.82 -1.08
CA SER A 302 -11.83 2.12 -0.40
C SER A 302 -11.77 1.99 1.12
N LEU A 303 -11.37 3.06 1.79
CA LEU A 303 -11.56 3.23 3.23
C LEU A 303 -13.04 3.47 3.57
N GLY A 304 -13.85 3.93 2.60
CA GLY A 304 -15.30 4.14 2.71
C GLY A 304 -16.14 2.86 2.71
N ALA A 305 -15.54 1.74 3.11
CA ALA A 305 -16.20 0.44 3.27
C ALA A 305 -16.70 -0.20 1.97
N THR A 306 -16.02 0.00 0.85
CA THR A 306 -16.40 -0.67 -0.40
C THR A 306 -15.22 -1.33 -1.08
N VAL A 307 -15.35 -2.61 -1.41
CA VAL A 307 -14.56 -3.30 -2.43
C VAL A 307 -15.46 -3.55 -3.64
N MET A 308 -14.94 -3.31 -4.84
CA MET A 308 -15.74 -3.26 -6.05
C MET A 308 -15.05 -3.87 -7.26
N ALA A 309 -15.88 -4.40 -8.17
CA ALA A 309 -15.52 -4.72 -9.54
C ALA A 309 -16.46 -3.98 -10.48
N VAL A 310 -15.89 -3.28 -11.45
CA VAL A 310 -16.65 -2.52 -12.45
C VAL A 310 -16.07 -2.77 -13.85
N ASP A 311 -16.91 -2.76 -14.86
CA ASP A 311 -16.46 -2.88 -16.25
C ASP A 311 -15.57 -1.70 -16.65
N LEU A 312 -14.43 -1.99 -17.26
CA LEU A 312 -13.40 -1.00 -17.61
C LEU A 312 -13.93 0.07 -18.58
N HIS A 313 -14.78 -0.32 -19.53
CA HIS A 313 -15.21 0.56 -20.63
C HIS A 313 -16.45 1.37 -20.30
N SER A 314 -17.38 0.79 -19.53
CA SER A 314 -18.67 1.41 -19.23
C SER A 314 -18.79 1.91 -17.79
N GLY A 315 -17.93 1.45 -16.87
CA GLY A 315 -18.08 1.68 -15.43
C GLY A 315 -19.26 0.92 -14.82
N ALA A 316 -19.94 0.05 -15.59
CA ALA A 316 -21.05 -0.72 -15.05
C ALA A 316 -20.59 -1.62 -13.92
N LYS A 317 -21.37 -1.63 -12.84
CA LYS A 317 -21.07 -2.46 -11.67
C LYS A 317 -21.17 -3.94 -12.03
N VAL A 318 -20.10 -4.69 -11.80
CA VAL A 318 -20.08 -6.15 -11.84
C VAL A 318 -20.55 -6.67 -10.49
N TRP A 319 -19.84 -6.32 -9.42
CA TRP A 319 -20.23 -6.60 -8.05
C TRP A 319 -19.63 -5.59 -7.06
N THR A 320 -20.19 -5.54 -5.86
CA THR A 320 -19.65 -4.76 -4.73
C THR A 320 -19.88 -5.48 -3.42
N HIS A 321 -18.92 -5.34 -2.48
CA HIS A 321 -19.05 -5.82 -1.12
C HIS A 321 -18.67 -4.75 -0.12
N THR A 322 -19.15 -4.88 1.11
CA THR A 322 -18.77 -4.01 2.20
C THR A 322 -17.48 -4.52 2.84
N ALA A 323 -16.37 -3.85 2.56
CA ALA A 323 -15.08 -4.09 3.21
C ALA A 323 -14.22 -2.83 3.12
N THR A 324 -13.46 -2.55 4.17
CA THR A 324 -12.52 -1.41 4.20
C THR A 324 -11.11 -1.91 3.97
N GLY A 325 -10.31 -1.23 3.16
CA GLY A 325 -8.92 -1.62 2.95
C GLY A 325 -8.08 -0.52 2.33
N THR A 326 -6.77 -0.70 2.46
CA THR A 326 -5.75 0.21 1.93
C THR A 326 -4.80 -0.47 0.95
N GLN A 327 -4.88 -1.79 0.83
CA GLN A 327 -4.02 -2.57 -0.05
C GLN A 327 -4.71 -2.81 -1.40
N ALA A 328 -3.94 -2.83 -2.47
CA ALA A 328 -4.46 -3.26 -3.77
C ALA A 328 -4.87 -4.74 -3.71
N LEU A 329 -5.88 -5.10 -4.50
CA LEU A 329 -6.25 -6.50 -4.65
C LEU A 329 -5.15 -7.26 -5.43
N CYS A 330 -4.94 -8.54 -5.09
CA CYS A 330 -4.09 -9.42 -5.87
C CYS A 330 -4.95 -10.34 -6.75
N LEU A 331 -4.81 -10.24 -8.06
CA LEU A 331 -5.56 -11.05 -9.02
C LEU A 331 -4.72 -12.20 -9.54
N ALA A 332 -5.29 -13.40 -9.57
CA ALA A 332 -4.69 -14.57 -10.22
C ALA A 332 -5.78 -15.50 -10.76
N GLY A 333 -5.81 -15.67 -12.07
CA GLY A 333 -6.84 -16.43 -12.78
C GLY A 333 -8.21 -15.75 -12.65
N ASP A 334 -9.16 -16.48 -12.07
CA ASP A 334 -10.54 -16.03 -11.88
C ASP A 334 -10.80 -15.60 -10.43
N PHE A 335 -9.75 -15.29 -9.67
CA PHE A 335 -9.86 -14.92 -8.26
C PHE A 335 -9.14 -13.62 -7.93
N ALA A 336 -9.81 -12.80 -7.13
CA ALA A 336 -9.26 -11.62 -6.46
C ALA A 336 -9.02 -11.95 -4.98
N PHE A 337 -7.83 -11.67 -4.49
CA PHE A 337 -7.47 -11.83 -3.08
C PHE A 337 -7.45 -10.45 -2.41
N VAL A 338 -8.26 -10.29 -1.39
CA VAL A 338 -8.53 -9.01 -0.73
C VAL A 338 -8.08 -9.07 0.72
N LEU A 339 -7.22 -8.15 1.14
CA LEU A 339 -6.87 -7.95 2.54
C LEU A 339 -7.61 -6.71 3.06
N ASP A 340 -8.49 -6.90 4.03
CA ASP A 340 -9.24 -5.80 4.63
C ASP A 340 -8.48 -5.13 5.80
N HIS A 341 -9.02 -4.03 6.28
CA HIS A 341 -8.46 -3.30 7.43
C HIS A 341 -8.47 -4.10 8.73
N ASN A 342 -9.40 -5.03 8.90
CA ASN A 342 -9.48 -5.95 10.03
C ASN A 342 -8.48 -7.11 9.92
N GLN A 343 -7.60 -7.08 8.92
CA GLN A 343 -6.65 -8.13 8.63
C GLN A 343 -7.33 -9.47 8.27
N MET A 344 -8.53 -9.40 7.69
CA MET A 344 -9.18 -10.54 7.07
C MET A 344 -8.72 -10.64 5.61
N LEU A 345 -8.27 -11.81 5.23
CA LEU A 345 -7.88 -12.14 3.86
C LEU A 345 -8.98 -13.01 3.24
N PHE A 346 -9.44 -12.62 2.06
CA PHE A 346 -10.52 -13.29 1.34
C PHE A 346 -10.08 -13.74 -0.03
N ALA A 347 -10.61 -14.85 -0.52
CA ALA A 347 -10.64 -15.17 -1.94
C ALA A 347 -12.05 -14.92 -2.48
N VAL A 348 -12.12 -14.04 -3.45
CA VAL A 348 -13.35 -13.59 -4.08
C VAL A 348 -13.31 -14.01 -5.54
N HIS A 349 -14.33 -14.69 -6.02
CA HIS A 349 -14.45 -15.04 -7.43
C HIS A 349 -14.65 -13.75 -8.25
N ALA A 350 -13.85 -13.57 -9.28
CA ALA A 350 -13.71 -12.29 -9.98
C ALA A 350 -14.96 -11.87 -10.76
N ASP A 351 -15.74 -12.86 -11.26
CA ASP A 351 -16.86 -12.59 -12.16
C ASP A 351 -18.16 -12.24 -11.41
N ASP A 352 -18.42 -12.88 -10.26
CA ASP A 352 -19.67 -12.74 -9.52
C ASP A 352 -19.53 -12.21 -8.08
N GLY A 353 -18.27 -12.10 -7.60
CA GLY A 353 -17.97 -11.62 -6.25
C GLY A 353 -18.20 -12.64 -5.13
N LEU A 354 -18.51 -13.91 -5.42
CA LEU A 354 -18.73 -14.91 -4.39
C LEU A 354 -17.44 -15.19 -3.62
N VAL A 355 -17.52 -15.22 -2.28
CA VAL A 355 -16.38 -15.46 -1.41
C VAL A 355 -16.19 -16.95 -1.19
N SER A 356 -15.08 -17.49 -1.69
CA SER A 356 -14.74 -18.92 -1.58
C SER A 356 -14.19 -19.30 -0.20
N TRP A 357 -13.36 -18.44 0.36
CA TRP A 357 -12.83 -18.60 1.71
C TRP A 357 -12.45 -17.26 2.35
N ALA A 358 -12.40 -17.25 3.67
CA ALA A 358 -11.95 -16.14 4.50
C ALA A 358 -10.96 -16.63 5.55
N LEU A 359 -9.88 -15.88 5.76
CA LEU A 359 -8.83 -16.18 6.73
C LEU A 359 -8.55 -14.96 7.60
N GLN A 360 -8.72 -15.12 8.92
CA GLN A 360 -8.25 -14.09 9.85
C GLN A 360 -6.73 -14.18 9.99
N MET A 361 -6.02 -13.19 9.46
CA MET A 361 -4.60 -13.00 9.73
C MET A 361 -4.41 -12.54 11.18
N PRO A 362 -3.27 -12.86 11.83
CA PRO A 362 -2.99 -12.40 13.18
C PRO A 362 -3.10 -10.87 13.29
N GLN A 363 -3.95 -10.37 14.18
CA GLN A 363 -4.17 -8.93 14.41
C GLN A 363 -3.23 -8.36 15.49
N PHE A 364 -2.71 -9.22 16.36
CA PHE A 364 -1.87 -8.82 17.49
C PHE A 364 -0.70 -9.77 17.66
N HIS A 365 0.45 -9.24 18.09
CA HIS A 365 1.59 -10.07 18.48
C HIS A 365 1.22 -11.00 19.64
N ASN A 366 0.44 -10.50 20.59
CA ASN A 366 -0.13 -11.32 21.67
C ASN A 366 -1.66 -11.34 21.52
N MET A 367 -2.16 -12.39 20.86
CA MET A 367 -3.60 -12.58 20.61
C MET A 367 -4.42 -12.68 21.91
N LYS A 368 -3.88 -13.29 22.98
CA LYS A 368 -4.59 -13.43 24.25
C LYS A 368 -4.79 -12.10 24.97
N LYS A 369 -3.77 -11.25 24.97
CA LYS A 369 -3.79 -9.93 25.61
C LYS A 369 -4.26 -8.82 24.68
N LYS A 370 -4.43 -9.09 23.38
CA LYS A 370 -4.72 -8.11 22.32
C LYS A 370 -3.74 -6.92 22.36
N THR A 371 -2.44 -7.22 22.51
CA THR A 371 -1.38 -6.20 22.56
C THR A 371 -0.40 -6.35 21.41
N GLY A 372 0.20 -5.22 20.98
CA GLY A 372 1.10 -5.17 19.84
C GLY A 372 0.37 -5.38 18.53
N PRO A 373 -0.44 -4.41 18.06
CA PRO A 373 -1.19 -4.53 16.81
C PRO A 373 -0.27 -4.84 15.64
N LEU A 374 -0.73 -5.73 14.75
CA LEU A 374 -0.10 -6.12 13.51
C LEU A 374 -0.86 -5.51 12.34
N GLN A 375 -0.10 -4.96 11.40
CA GLN A 375 -0.60 -4.57 10.08
C GLN A 375 0.12 -5.44 9.05
N TRP A 376 -0.64 -6.07 8.17
CA TRP A 376 -0.11 -6.86 7.07
C TRP A 376 -0.15 -6.04 5.78
N ALA A 377 0.89 -6.17 4.95
CA ALA A 377 1.01 -5.57 3.63
C ALA A 377 1.06 -6.66 2.56
N GLY A 378 0.36 -6.42 1.45
CA GLY A 378 0.14 -7.38 0.38
C GLY A 378 -1.36 -7.67 0.18
N PRO A 379 -1.71 -8.82 -0.39
CA PRO A 379 -0.86 -9.95 -0.79
C PRO A 379 -0.17 -9.79 -2.15
N VAL A 380 0.91 -10.54 -2.35
CA VAL A 380 1.51 -10.79 -3.66
C VAL A 380 1.47 -12.30 -3.93
N MET A 381 1.05 -12.71 -5.13
CA MET A 381 0.95 -14.13 -5.48
C MET A 381 2.27 -14.66 -6.01
N VAL A 382 2.84 -15.67 -5.35
CA VAL A 382 4.08 -16.33 -5.75
C VAL A 382 3.92 -17.85 -5.63
N ASN A 383 4.12 -18.58 -6.72
CA ASN A 383 4.01 -20.06 -6.75
C ASN A 383 2.70 -20.59 -6.13
N GLY A 384 1.58 -19.93 -6.37
CA GLY A 384 0.27 -20.30 -5.81
C GLY A 384 0.11 -20.02 -4.31
N GLN A 385 0.98 -19.22 -3.73
CA GLN A 385 0.90 -18.76 -2.34
C GLN A 385 0.75 -17.24 -2.29
N LEU A 386 -0.07 -16.76 -1.40
CA LEU A 386 -0.16 -15.34 -1.08
C LEU A 386 0.93 -15.00 -0.07
N VAL A 387 1.80 -14.08 -0.43
CA VAL A 387 2.91 -13.62 0.40
C VAL A 387 2.55 -12.27 0.99
N LEU A 388 2.58 -12.18 2.32
CA LEU A 388 2.29 -10.96 3.08
C LEU A 388 3.43 -10.69 4.06
N THR A 389 3.68 -9.40 4.32
CA THR A 389 4.67 -8.97 5.31
C THR A 389 4.00 -8.16 6.41
N SER A 390 4.59 -8.14 7.61
CA SER A 390 3.97 -7.48 8.75
C SER A 390 4.78 -6.32 9.29
N SER A 391 4.08 -5.38 9.90
CA SER A 391 4.64 -4.24 10.63
C SER A 391 5.49 -4.63 11.85
N ARG A 392 5.63 -5.93 12.15
CA ARG A 392 6.47 -6.51 13.22
C ARG A 392 7.62 -7.33 12.68
N GLY A 393 7.84 -7.35 11.37
CA GLY A 393 8.96 -8.05 10.75
C GLY A 393 8.70 -9.54 10.60
N GLU A 394 7.52 -9.89 10.11
CA GLU A 394 7.17 -11.26 9.73
C GLU A 394 6.82 -11.30 8.25
N ILE A 395 7.11 -12.39 7.59
CA ILE A 395 6.64 -12.75 6.26
C ILE A 395 5.82 -14.03 6.38
N ALA A 396 4.59 -14.01 5.89
CA ALA A 396 3.67 -15.12 5.91
C ALA A 396 3.38 -15.63 4.50
N PHE A 397 3.32 -16.94 4.36
CA PHE A 397 2.90 -17.64 3.15
C PHE A 397 1.55 -18.30 3.41
N VAL A 398 0.55 -17.90 2.65
CA VAL A 398 -0.81 -18.42 2.74
C VAL A 398 -1.12 -19.24 1.49
N ASP A 399 -1.63 -20.45 1.69
CA ASP A 399 -2.15 -21.27 0.60
C ASP A 399 -3.34 -20.57 -0.04
N ALA A 400 -3.19 -20.17 -1.28
CA ALA A 400 -4.24 -19.43 -1.99
C ALA A 400 -5.46 -20.31 -2.33
N LEU A 401 -5.28 -21.63 -2.45
CA LEU A 401 -6.39 -22.54 -2.75
C LEU A 401 -7.29 -22.76 -1.53
N GLN A 402 -6.72 -22.78 -0.33
CA GLN A 402 -7.42 -23.20 0.89
C GLN A 402 -7.56 -22.09 1.95
N GLY A 403 -6.94 -20.92 1.75
CA GLY A 403 -7.00 -19.83 2.72
C GLY A 403 -6.41 -20.21 4.08
N ARG A 404 -5.23 -20.85 4.12
CA ARG A 404 -4.57 -21.20 5.37
C ARG A 404 -3.10 -20.80 5.37
N ILE A 405 -2.60 -20.31 6.51
CA ILE A 405 -1.20 -19.99 6.69
C ILE A 405 -0.37 -21.27 6.63
N LYS A 406 0.54 -21.38 5.66
CA LYS A 406 1.50 -22.49 5.55
C LYS A 406 2.71 -22.28 6.43
N SER A 407 3.26 -21.09 6.43
CA SER A 407 4.44 -20.74 7.22
C SER A 407 4.50 -19.26 7.53
N THR A 408 5.20 -18.93 8.59
CA THR A 408 5.56 -17.56 8.96
C THR A 408 7.01 -17.55 9.39
N THR A 409 7.80 -16.60 8.86
CA THR A 409 9.24 -16.47 9.13
C THR A 409 9.52 -15.02 9.53
N LYS A 410 10.53 -14.82 10.38
CA LYS A 410 10.98 -13.48 10.78
C LYS A 410 11.83 -12.84 9.68
N LEU A 411 11.57 -11.58 9.43
CA LEU A 411 12.41 -10.68 8.64
C LEU A 411 13.48 -10.02 9.53
N VAL A 412 14.45 -9.38 8.90
CA VAL A 412 15.53 -8.64 9.62
C VAL A 412 15.00 -7.42 10.36
N ALA A 413 13.87 -6.86 9.94
CA ALA A 413 13.21 -5.71 10.56
C ALA A 413 11.72 -5.65 10.15
N PRO A 414 10.89 -4.81 10.78
CA PRO A 414 9.53 -4.53 10.36
C PRO A 414 9.41 -4.15 8.87
N ALA A 415 8.31 -4.53 8.22
CA ALA A 415 8.02 -4.21 6.84
C ALA A 415 6.61 -3.61 6.72
N ASP A 416 6.50 -2.51 5.98
CA ASP A 416 5.24 -1.82 5.70
C ASP A 416 4.82 -1.97 4.23
N LEU A 417 5.71 -2.51 3.40
CA LEU A 417 5.51 -2.74 1.98
C LEU A 417 5.51 -4.25 1.70
N PRO A 418 4.67 -4.71 0.77
CA PRO A 418 4.73 -6.10 0.31
C PRO A 418 6.07 -6.36 -0.42
N PRO A 419 6.49 -7.62 -0.51
CA PRO A 419 7.63 -7.97 -1.35
C PRO A 419 7.29 -7.81 -2.84
N ILE A 420 8.31 -7.80 -3.68
CA ILE A 420 8.15 -7.96 -5.13
C ILE A 420 8.79 -9.28 -5.57
N ALA A 421 8.26 -9.88 -6.64
CA ALA A 421 8.74 -11.16 -7.17
C ALA A 421 9.06 -11.04 -8.67
N ALA A 422 10.32 -11.07 -9.04
CA ALA A 422 10.77 -11.04 -10.43
C ALA A 422 12.21 -11.57 -10.54
N GLY A 423 12.61 -11.98 -11.76
CA GLY A 423 13.94 -12.51 -12.00
C GLY A 423 14.26 -13.77 -11.19
N GLY A 424 13.25 -14.54 -10.78
CA GLY A 424 13.41 -15.70 -9.91
C GLY A 424 13.70 -15.36 -8.43
N LEU A 425 13.69 -14.07 -8.07
CA LEU A 425 13.94 -13.57 -6.71
C LEU A 425 12.66 -13.06 -6.05
N LEU A 426 12.64 -13.13 -4.72
CA LEU A 426 11.72 -12.37 -3.89
C LEU A 426 12.51 -11.25 -3.20
N LEU A 427 12.14 -10.00 -3.44
CA LEU A 427 12.83 -8.82 -2.92
C LEU A 427 11.97 -8.15 -1.84
N GLN A 428 12.55 -7.96 -0.65
CA GLN A 428 11.87 -7.32 0.47
C GLN A 428 12.66 -6.12 0.99
N LEU A 429 12.02 -4.96 1.00
CA LEU A 429 12.53 -3.77 1.66
C LEU A 429 11.90 -3.66 3.06
N THR A 430 12.73 -3.58 4.09
CA THR A 430 12.31 -3.44 5.48
C THR A 430 12.46 -2.00 5.97
N ARG A 431 11.72 -1.66 7.03
CA ARG A 431 11.63 -0.29 7.56
C ARG A 431 12.98 0.32 7.94
N ASN A 432 13.96 -0.48 8.33
CA ASN A 432 15.32 -0.01 8.65
C ASN A 432 16.16 0.32 7.40
N GLY A 433 15.60 0.26 6.19
CA GLY A 433 16.31 0.50 4.94
C GLY A 433 17.11 -0.69 4.41
N THR A 434 16.91 -1.89 4.97
CA THR A 434 17.54 -3.11 4.44
C THR A 434 16.69 -3.70 3.32
N LEU A 435 17.29 -3.86 2.15
CA LEU A 435 16.76 -4.60 1.01
C LEU A 435 17.37 -6.00 1.02
N THR A 436 16.53 -7.02 1.05
CA THR A 436 16.94 -8.43 1.03
C THR A 436 16.41 -9.12 -0.22
N ALA A 437 17.26 -9.82 -0.95
CA ALA A 437 16.89 -10.74 -2.01
C ALA A 437 16.91 -12.17 -1.48
N TYR A 438 15.86 -12.91 -1.75
CA TYR A 438 15.73 -14.34 -1.46
C TYR A 438 15.68 -15.14 -2.75
N SER A 439 16.32 -16.30 -2.76
CA SER A 439 16.38 -17.25 -3.89
C SER A 439 16.01 -18.66 -3.46
#